data_134b714ea52fa3c5cf21c9b30d9b1a5e
#
_entry.id   134b714ea52fa3c5cf21c9b30d9b1a5e
#
_cell.length_a   1.000
_cell.length_b   1.000
_cell.length_c   1.000
_cell.angle_alpha   90.00
_cell.angle_beta   90.00
_cell.angle_gamma   90.00
#
_symmetry.space_group_name_H-M   'P 1'
#
loop_
_entity.id
_entity.type
_entity.pdbx_description
1 polymer ?
#
loop_
_entity_poly.entity_id
_entity_poly.type
_entity_poly.pdbx_seq_one_letter_code
_entity_poly.pdbx_strand_id
1 'polypeptide(L)'
;KTKPVYIAGIIALIGGWLLLHGTVIDDIIFPLGMSFYTFQAISYLTDVYWQEQRSERNWVDFLIYMLFFMKFLSGPIERGGDLLPQLKDPRPFIYSNAVTGLKYILLGLIKKLLIANQISPQTDVMFHSIHDLSGVQLLMTCLLYPIELYADFSGYTDIAIGGAYMFGIKLSPNFNR
;
A
#
# COMPACT_ATOMS: atom_id res chain seq x y z
N LYS A 1 -5.66 11.90 -28.18
CA LYS A 1 -5.12 11.95 -26.81
C LYS A 1 -5.30 13.36 -26.28
N THR A 2 -6.17 13.51 -25.32
CA THR A 2 -6.50 14.83 -24.79
C THR A 2 -5.62 15.09 -23.54
N LYS A 3 -4.41 15.65 -23.77
CA LYS A 3 -3.54 16.12 -22.70
C LYS A 3 -4.29 16.90 -21.61
N PRO A 4 -5.28 17.79 -21.96
CA PRO A 4 -6.05 18.49 -20.94
C PRO A 4 -6.90 17.57 -20.05
N VAL A 5 -7.47 16.49 -20.59
CA VAL A 5 -8.26 15.53 -19.78
C VAL A 5 -7.38 14.78 -18.78
N TYR A 6 -6.19 14.37 -19.21
CA TYR A 6 -5.20 13.75 -18.32
C TYR A 6 -4.81 14.69 -17.17
N ILE A 7 -4.42 15.93 -17.48
CA ILE A 7 -4.05 16.92 -16.47
C ILE A 7 -5.21 17.21 -15.52
N ALA A 8 -6.43 17.40 -16.05
CA ALA A 8 -7.63 17.61 -15.23
C ALA A 8 -7.90 16.43 -14.29
N GLY A 9 -7.72 15.19 -14.77
CA GLY A 9 -7.85 13.98 -13.94
C GLY A 9 -6.83 13.95 -12.78
N ILE A 10 -5.58 14.24 -13.05
CA ILE A 10 -4.53 14.32 -12.02
C ILE A 10 -4.84 15.43 -11.00
N ILE A 11 -5.22 16.62 -11.46
CA ILE A 11 -5.59 17.74 -10.58
C ILE A 11 -6.81 17.36 -9.71
N ALA A 12 -7.81 16.70 -10.28
CA ALA A 12 -8.98 16.26 -9.54
C ALA A 12 -8.64 15.23 -8.45
N LEU A 13 -7.76 14.26 -8.75
CA LEU A 13 -7.32 13.26 -7.78
C LEU A 13 -6.51 13.89 -6.63
N ILE A 14 -5.53 14.73 -6.96
CA ILE A 14 -4.70 15.41 -5.96
C ILE A 14 -5.53 16.41 -5.17
N GLY A 15 -6.37 17.20 -5.85
CA GLY A 15 -7.25 18.17 -5.20
C GLY A 15 -8.27 17.51 -4.28
N GLY A 16 -8.88 16.41 -4.72
CA GLY A 16 -9.78 15.61 -3.89
C GLY A 16 -9.07 15.04 -2.66
N TRP A 17 -7.86 14.53 -2.82
CA TRP A 17 -7.06 14.04 -1.70
C TRP A 17 -6.72 15.17 -0.71
N LEU A 18 -6.28 16.33 -1.18
CA LEU A 18 -5.96 17.48 -0.35
C LEU A 18 -7.19 18.02 0.39
N LEU A 19 -8.34 18.12 -0.29
CA LEU A 19 -9.59 18.57 0.31
C LEU A 19 -10.05 17.62 1.42
N LEU A 20 -10.04 16.32 1.16
CA LEU A 20 -10.43 15.32 2.15
C LEU A 20 -9.42 15.23 3.31
N HIS A 21 -8.14 15.48 3.06
CA HIS A 21 -7.12 15.51 4.11
C HIS A 21 -7.22 16.78 4.98
N GLY A 22 -7.61 17.91 4.39
CA GLY A 22 -7.61 19.22 5.07
C GLY A 22 -8.92 19.62 5.75
N THR A 23 -10.06 19.05 5.36
CA THR A 23 -11.38 19.59 5.76
C THR A 23 -12.23 18.65 6.61
N VAL A 24 -11.94 17.37 6.68
CA VAL A 24 -12.90 16.39 7.21
C VAL A 24 -12.52 15.87 8.59
N ILE A 25 -11.41 16.49 9.34
CA ILE A 25 -10.72 15.37 9.86
C ILE A 25 -10.23 15.44 11.28
N ASP A 26 -10.76 16.32 12.02
CA ASP A 26 -10.58 16.21 13.46
C ASP A 26 -11.55 15.20 14.12
N ASP A 27 -12.62 14.76 13.43
CA ASP A 27 -13.64 13.88 14.05
C ASP A 27 -14.23 12.77 13.16
N ILE A 28 -13.86 12.62 11.92
CA ILE A 28 -14.41 11.57 11.03
C ILE A 28 -13.29 10.70 10.45
N ILE A 29 -13.47 9.40 10.58
CA ILE A 29 -12.60 8.33 10.07
C ILE A 29 -11.99 8.71 8.72
N PHE A 30 -10.71 9.07 8.72
CA PHE A 30 -9.93 9.22 7.49
C PHE A 30 -10.05 7.92 6.69
N PRO A 31 -10.46 7.97 5.42
CA PRO A 31 -10.65 6.73 4.65
C PRO A 31 -9.33 5.97 4.58
N LEU A 32 -9.30 4.82 5.27
CA LEU A 32 -8.14 3.94 5.32
C LEU A 32 -7.66 3.63 3.90
N GLY A 33 -6.37 3.82 3.64
CA GLY A 33 -5.79 3.56 2.32
C GLY A 33 -6.02 4.64 1.26
N MET A 34 -6.63 5.78 1.56
CA MET A 34 -6.96 6.83 0.58
C MET A 34 -5.74 7.29 -0.22
N SER A 35 -4.59 7.46 0.42
CA SER A 35 -3.34 7.81 -0.28
C SER A 35 -2.96 6.74 -1.29
N PHE A 36 -3.06 5.45 -0.92
CA PHE A 36 -2.75 4.33 -1.81
C PHE A 36 -3.71 4.28 -3.01
N TYR A 37 -5.02 4.50 -2.80
CA TYR A 37 -5.97 4.59 -3.91
C TYR A 37 -5.70 5.76 -4.84
N THR A 38 -5.33 6.91 -4.28
CA THR A 38 -4.99 8.08 -5.09
C THR A 38 -3.75 7.81 -5.94
N PHE A 39 -2.68 7.27 -5.37
CA PHE A 39 -1.49 6.89 -6.12
C PHE A 39 -1.77 5.79 -7.16
N GLN A 40 -2.59 4.81 -6.81
CA GLN A 40 -3.02 3.77 -7.74
C GLN A 40 -3.78 4.36 -8.94
N ALA A 41 -4.72 5.28 -8.69
CA ALA A 41 -5.49 5.94 -9.75
C ALA A 41 -4.58 6.82 -10.63
N ILE A 42 -3.64 7.54 -10.04
CA ILE A 42 -2.64 8.34 -10.77
C ILE A 42 -1.78 7.43 -11.66
N SER A 43 -1.27 6.32 -11.11
CA SER A 43 -0.49 5.35 -11.88
C SER A 43 -1.29 4.80 -13.06
N TYR A 44 -2.53 4.37 -12.83
CA TYR A 44 -3.41 3.86 -13.89
C TYR A 44 -3.65 4.89 -14.99
N LEU A 45 -4.01 6.14 -14.61
CA LEU A 45 -4.24 7.23 -15.60
C LEU A 45 -2.98 7.53 -16.41
N THR A 46 -1.81 7.47 -15.78
CA THR A 46 -0.52 7.75 -16.41
C THR A 46 -0.18 6.65 -17.43
N ASP A 47 -0.33 5.38 -17.04
CA ASP A 47 -0.07 4.23 -17.92
C ASP A 47 -1.02 4.23 -19.14
N VAL A 48 -2.30 4.58 -18.94
CA VAL A 48 -3.26 4.75 -20.04
C VAL A 48 -2.89 5.94 -20.92
N TYR A 49 -2.46 7.06 -20.35
CA TYR A 49 -2.06 8.24 -21.11
C TYR A 49 -0.81 7.98 -21.95
N TRP A 50 0.17 7.29 -21.42
CA TRP A 50 1.38 6.92 -22.15
C TRP A 50 1.20 5.73 -23.09
N GLN A 51 0.00 5.13 -23.10
CA GLN A 51 -0.35 3.95 -23.90
C GLN A 51 0.44 2.69 -23.52
N GLU A 52 0.95 2.61 -22.32
CA GLU A 52 1.56 1.39 -21.79
C GLU A 52 0.49 0.33 -21.54
N GLN A 53 -0.75 0.75 -21.27
CA GLN A 53 -1.91 -0.15 -21.20
C GLN A 53 -3.16 0.45 -21.87
N ARG A 54 -4.08 -0.43 -22.26
CA ARG A 54 -5.41 -0.01 -22.74
C ARG A 54 -6.30 0.35 -21.54
N SER A 55 -7.15 1.37 -21.73
CA SER A 55 -8.14 1.70 -20.71
C SER A 55 -9.12 0.53 -20.54
N GLU A 56 -9.38 0.16 -19.29
CA GLU A 56 -10.43 -0.81 -18.96
C GLU A 56 -11.80 -0.20 -19.24
N ARG A 57 -12.63 -0.94 -19.98
CA ARG A 57 -13.98 -0.50 -20.35
C ARG A 57 -15.05 -1.08 -19.42
N ASN A 58 -14.74 -2.24 -18.81
CA ASN A 58 -15.63 -2.84 -17.84
C ASN A 58 -15.40 -2.18 -16.48
N TRP A 59 -16.38 -1.41 -16.05
CA TRP A 59 -16.30 -0.70 -14.78
C TRP A 59 -16.22 -1.64 -13.56
N VAL A 60 -16.77 -2.86 -13.66
CA VAL A 60 -16.70 -3.88 -12.59
C VAL A 60 -15.27 -4.35 -12.43
N ASP A 61 -14.60 -4.69 -13.54
CA ASP A 61 -13.19 -5.12 -13.51
C ASP A 61 -12.28 -4.00 -12.99
N PHE A 62 -12.58 -2.75 -13.38
CA PHE A 62 -11.86 -1.60 -12.88
C PHE A 62 -12.05 -1.41 -11.37
N LEU A 63 -13.28 -1.56 -10.85
CA LEU A 63 -13.54 -1.49 -9.42
C LEU A 63 -12.86 -2.62 -8.66
N ILE A 64 -12.90 -3.86 -9.17
CA ILE A 64 -12.19 -5.00 -8.56
C ILE A 64 -10.68 -4.70 -8.50
N TYR A 65 -10.10 -4.14 -9.57
CA TYR A 65 -8.70 -3.73 -9.58
C TYR A 65 -8.40 -2.65 -8.55
N MET A 66 -9.23 -1.61 -8.45
CA MET A 66 -9.04 -0.51 -7.50
C MET A 66 -9.20 -0.98 -6.05
N LEU A 67 -10.24 -1.77 -5.78
CA LEU A 67 -10.63 -2.22 -4.44
C LEU A 67 -10.06 -3.59 -4.05
N PHE A 68 -9.05 -4.09 -4.77
CA PHE A 68 -8.47 -5.39 -4.47
C PHE A 68 -7.96 -5.44 -3.02
N PHE A 69 -8.62 -6.24 -2.20
CA PHE A 69 -8.55 -6.20 -0.74
C PHE A 69 -7.16 -6.48 -0.16
N MET A 70 -6.30 -7.25 -0.86
CA MET A 70 -4.94 -7.52 -0.40
C MET A 70 -4.02 -6.30 -0.42
N LYS A 71 -4.33 -5.27 -1.19
CA LYS A 71 -3.55 -4.02 -1.25
C LYS A 71 -4.22 -2.83 -0.56
N PHE A 72 -5.36 -3.06 0.09
CA PHE A 72 -6.27 -2.03 0.59
C PHE A 72 -5.61 -0.99 1.52
N LEU A 73 -4.76 -1.39 2.46
CA LEU A 73 -4.18 -0.49 3.46
C LEU A 73 -2.79 0.04 3.05
N SER A 74 -1.86 -0.84 2.72
CA SER A 74 -0.45 -0.52 2.45
C SER A 74 0.19 -1.54 1.51
N GLY A 75 -0.61 -2.23 0.71
CA GLY A 75 -0.10 -3.21 -0.26
C GLY A 75 0.70 -2.56 -1.38
N PRO A 76 1.39 -3.37 -2.20
CA PRO A 76 2.10 -2.84 -3.35
C PRO A 76 1.17 -2.07 -4.29
N ILE A 77 1.64 -0.92 -4.80
CA ILE A 77 0.95 -0.18 -5.85
C ILE A 77 1.18 -0.93 -7.15
N GLU A 78 0.16 -1.67 -7.59
CA GLU A 78 0.24 -2.51 -8.78
C GLU A 78 -0.16 -1.75 -10.05
N ARG A 79 0.57 -1.98 -11.12
CA ARG A 79 0.18 -1.46 -12.44
C ARG A 79 -1.06 -2.21 -12.96
N GLY A 80 -1.95 -1.47 -13.63
CA GLY A 80 -3.15 -2.05 -14.21
C GLY A 80 -2.84 -3.12 -15.25
N GLY A 81 -1.78 -2.94 -16.03
CA GLY A 81 -1.33 -3.91 -17.02
C GLY A 81 -0.94 -5.28 -16.45
N ASP A 82 -0.47 -5.31 -15.20
CA ASP A 82 -0.01 -6.54 -14.55
C ASP A 82 -1.11 -7.21 -13.72
N LEU A 83 -1.92 -6.43 -13.02
CA LEU A 83 -2.91 -6.98 -12.09
C LEU A 83 -4.26 -7.29 -12.75
N LEU A 84 -4.77 -6.41 -13.66
CA LEU A 84 -6.06 -6.62 -14.32
C LEU A 84 -6.18 -7.97 -15.07
N PRO A 85 -5.18 -8.41 -15.86
CA PRO A 85 -5.25 -9.73 -16.50
C PRO A 85 -5.33 -10.86 -15.49
N GLN A 86 -4.61 -10.71 -14.36
CA GLN A 86 -4.62 -11.71 -13.30
C GLN A 86 -5.95 -11.83 -12.57
N LEU A 87 -6.69 -10.73 -12.43
CA LEU A 87 -8.02 -10.70 -11.80
C LEU A 87 -9.12 -11.23 -12.72
N LYS A 88 -8.95 -11.12 -14.04
CA LYS A 88 -9.94 -11.60 -15.03
C LYS A 88 -9.86 -13.09 -15.28
N ASP A 89 -8.69 -13.68 -15.17
CA ASP A 89 -8.50 -15.11 -15.47
C ASP A 89 -8.84 -15.97 -14.24
N PRO A 90 -9.76 -16.93 -14.37
CA PRO A 90 -10.04 -17.89 -13.31
C PRO A 90 -8.78 -18.71 -13.01
N ARG A 91 -8.38 -18.76 -11.74
CA ARG A 91 -7.16 -19.45 -11.33
C ARG A 91 -7.50 -20.67 -10.47
N PRO A 92 -6.99 -21.86 -10.83
CA PRO A 92 -7.16 -23.02 -9.98
C PRO A 92 -6.38 -22.86 -8.69
N PHE A 93 -6.87 -23.44 -7.61
CA PHE A 93 -6.13 -23.54 -6.37
C PHE A 93 -4.88 -24.39 -6.56
N ILE A 94 -3.72 -23.84 -6.22
CA ILE A 94 -2.44 -24.54 -6.27
C ILE A 94 -1.85 -24.60 -4.88
N TYR A 95 -1.70 -25.79 -4.33
CA TYR A 95 -1.20 -26.01 -2.97
C TYR A 95 0.16 -25.37 -2.70
N SER A 96 1.10 -25.43 -3.66
CA SER A 96 2.42 -24.79 -3.52
C SER A 96 2.34 -23.26 -3.37
N ASN A 97 1.35 -22.62 -4.04
CA ASN A 97 1.11 -21.19 -3.90
C ASN A 97 0.57 -20.88 -2.50
N ALA A 98 -0.33 -21.71 -1.98
CA ALA A 98 -0.87 -21.55 -0.61
C ALA A 98 0.24 -21.67 0.45
N VAL A 99 1.13 -22.65 0.31
CA VAL A 99 2.29 -22.81 1.21
C VAL A 99 3.23 -21.62 1.13
N THR A 100 3.51 -21.15 -0.08
CA THR A 100 4.36 -19.95 -0.29
C THR A 100 3.69 -18.72 0.31
N GLY A 101 2.41 -18.52 0.06
CA GLY A 101 1.64 -17.43 0.63
C GLY A 101 1.65 -17.43 2.16
N LEU A 102 1.48 -18.61 2.77
CA LEU A 102 1.55 -18.74 4.22
C LEU A 102 2.91 -18.36 4.80
N LYS A 103 4.01 -18.74 4.12
CA LYS A 103 5.38 -18.32 4.53
C LYS A 103 5.55 -16.81 4.51
N TYR A 104 5.01 -16.13 3.48
CA TYR A 104 5.03 -14.66 3.41
C TYR A 104 4.21 -14.03 4.53
N ILE A 105 3.00 -14.55 4.80
CA ILE A 105 2.15 -14.07 5.89
C ILE A 105 2.86 -14.22 7.24
N LEU A 106 3.45 -15.38 7.52
CA LEU A 106 4.18 -15.62 8.76
C LEU A 106 5.38 -14.67 8.91
N LEU A 107 6.14 -14.45 7.84
CA LEU A 107 7.26 -13.52 7.86
C LEU A 107 6.80 -12.08 8.12
N GLY A 108 5.71 -11.66 7.48
CA GLY A 108 5.10 -10.35 7.71
C GLY A 108 4.60 -10.18 9.15
N LEU A 109 3.96 -11.19 9.70
CA LEU A 109 3.52 -11.20 11.10
C LEU A 109 4.70 -11.10 12.09
N ILE A 110 5.79 -11.81 11.82
CA ILE A 110 7.01 -11.70 12.62
C ILE A 110 7.53 -10.26 12.62
N LYS A 111 7.67 -9.64 11.45
CA LYS A 111 8.12 -8.26 11.33
C LYS A 111 7.20 -7.30 12.08
N LYS A 112 5.90 -7.45 11.91
CA LYS A 112 4.91 -6.55 12.52
C LYS A 112 4.81 -6.76 14.03
N LEU A 113 4.61 -7.99 14.49
CA LEU A 113 4.31 -8.27 15.90
C LEU A 113 5.56 -8.31 16.78
N LEU A 114 6.68 -8.86 16.28
CA LEU A 114 7.89 -9.05 17.08
C LEU A 114 8.90 -7.90 16.92
N ILE A 115 8.81 -7.09 15.87
CA ILE A 115 9.73 -5.97 15.67
C ILE A 115 8.98 -4.65 15.80
N ALA A 116 8.09 -4.32 14.88
CA ALA A 116 7.42 -3.02 14.86
C ALA A 116 6.64 -2.74 16.14
N ASN A 117 5.74 -3.63 16.52
CA ASN A 117 4.91 -3.44 17.72
C ASN A 117 5.70 -3.44 19.05
N GLN A 118 6.94 -3.96 19.07
CA GLN A 118 7.79 -3.88 20.26
C GLN A 118 8.53 -2.54 20.34
N ILE A 119 8.83 -1.93 19.20
CA ILE A 119 9.56 -0.65 19.12
C ILE A 119 8.58 0.53 19.25
N SER A 120 7.40 0.44 18.62
CA SER A 120 6.41 1.52 18.53
C SER A 120 6.09 2.22 19.88
N PRO A 121 5.82 1.53 20.99
CA PRO A 121 5.53 2.22 22.24
C PRO A 121 6.68 3.08 22.77
N GLN A 122 7.92 2.70 22.44
CA GLN A 122 9.12 3.43 22.87
C GLN A 122 9.32 4.68 22.01
N THR A 123 9.21 4.56 20.70
CA THR A 123 9.29 5.69 19.77
C THR A 123 8.16 6.68 19.99
N ASP A 124 6.94 6.22 20.23
CA ASP A 124 5.78 7.08 20.53
C ASP A 124 6.02 7.94 21.78
N VAL A 125 6.48 7.34 22.88
CA VAL A 125 6.82 8.09 24.10
C VAL A 125 7.92 9.12 23.84
N MET A 126 8.95 8.74 23.07
CA MET A 126 10.05 9.65 22.75
C MET A 126 9.58 10.82 21.86
N PHE A 127 8.68 10.59 20.89
CA PHE A 127 8.14 11.66 20.07
C PHE A 127 7.24 12.63 20.87
N HIS A 128 6.45 12.13 21.81
CA HIS A 128 5.61 12.98 22.67
C HIS A 128 6.42 13.87 23.61
N SER A 129 7.62 13.45 24.03
CA SER A 129 8.50 14.17 24.94
C SER A 129 9.80 14.65 24.27
N ILE A 130 9.77 14.93 22.98
CA ILE A 130 10.97 15.22 22.18
C ILE A 130 11.82 16.40 22.71
N HIS A 131 11.17 17.39 23.34
CA HIS A 131 11.84 18.57 23.92
C HIS A 131 12.60 18.25 25.22
N ASP A 132 12.25 17.17 25.91
CA ASP A 132 12.84 16.75 27.18
C ASP A 132 13.89 15.65 27.03
N LEU A 133 14.12 15.18 25.79
CA LEU A 133 15.06 14.11 25.50
C LEU A 133 16.51 14.59 25.61
N SER A 134 17.33 13.77 26.25
CA SER A 134 18.80 13.91 26.19
C SER A 134 19.31 13.60 24.76
N GLY A 135 20.51 14.09 24.42
CA GLY A 135 21.10 13.83 23.10
C GLY A 135 21.24 12.34 22.76
N VAL A 136 21.50 11.49 23.76
CA VAL A 136 21.58 10.02 23.56
C VAL A 136 20.18 9.44 23.24
N GLN A 137 19.15 9.86 23.94
CA GLN A 137 17.77 9.42 23.67
C GLN A 137 17.31 9.87 22.30
N LEU A 138 17.62 11.09 21.89
CA LEU A 138 17.31 11.59 20.54
C LEU A 138 17.99 10.73 19.46
N LEU A 139 19.29 10.39 19.66
CA LEU A 139 20.00 9.51 18.74
C LEU A 139 19.35 8.12 18.67
N MET A 140 18.95 7.56 19.81
CA MET A 140 18.22 6.27 19.84
C MET A 140 16.90 6.34 19.09
N THR A 141 16.12 7.42 19.25
CA THR A 141 14.88 7.62 18.49
C THR A 141 15.13 7.66 16.98
N CYS A 142 16.15 8.40 16.56
CA CYS A 142 16.54 8.48 15.14
C CYS A 142 16.97 7.13 14.54
N LEU A 143 17.47 6.20 15.35
CA LEU A 143 17.86 4.86 14.90
C LEU A 143 16.70 3.87 14.96
N LEU A 144 15.87 3.92 15.99
CA LEU A 144 14.77 2.98 16.19
C LEU A 144 13.58 3.24 15.26
N TYR A 145 13.22 4.50 15.04
CA TYR A 145 12.07 4.85 14.22
C TYR A 145 12.14 4.36 12.77
N PRO A 146 13.26 4.48 12.03
CA PRO A 146 13.36 3.89 10.70
C PRO A 146 13.25 2.36 10.69
N ILE A 147 13.72 1.68 11.75
CA ILE A 147 13.62 0.22 11.89
C ILE A 147 12.15 -0.17 12.09
N GLU A 148 11.45 0.54 12.98
CA GLU A 148 10.01 0.37 13.21
C GLU A 148 9.23 0.57 11.92
N LEU A 149 9.40 1.72 11.27
CA LEU A 149 8.70 2.08 10.03
C LEU A 149 8.94 1.04 8.93
N TYR A 150 10.19 0.60 8.76
CA TYR A 150 10.53 -0.44 7.80
C TYR A 150 9.87 -1.78 8.15
N ALA A 151 9.94 -2.20 9.41
CA ALA A 151 9.37 -3.47 9.85
C ALA A 151 7.84 -3.47 9.72
N ASP A 152 7.17 -2.38 10.08
CA ASP A 152 5.73 -2.23 9.97
C ASP A 152 5.28 -2.27 8.51
N PHE A 153 5.86 -1.43 7.65
CA PHE A 153 5.48 -1.34 6.25
C PHE A 153 5.84 -2.60 5.46
N SER A 154 7.07 -3.14 5.63
CA SER A 154 7.47 -4.37 4.94
C SER A 154 6.72 -5.60 5.45
N GLY A 155 6.37 -5.62 6.74
CA GLY A 155 5.56 -6.68 7.33
C GLY A 155 4.16 -6.72 6.73
N TYR A 156 3.50 -5.58 6.61
CA TYR A 156 2.20 -5.49 5.97
C TYR A 156 2.26 -5.88 4.49
N THR A 157 3.27 -5.41 3.77
CA THR A 157 3.49 -5.78 2.35
C THR A 157 3.65 -7.29 2.18
N ASP A 158 4.41 -7.95 3.06
CA ASP A 158 4.58 -9.40 3.02
C ASP A 158 3.25 -10.14 3.28
N ILE A 159 2.43 -9.67 4.21
CA ILE A 159 1.09 -10.23 4.45
C ILE A 159 0.21 -10.09 3.20
N ALA A 160 0.22 -8.91 2.57
CA ALA A 160 -0.55 -8.63 1.36
C ALA A 160 -0.12 -9.53 0.18
N ILE A 161 1.19 -9.65 -0.06
CA ILE A 161 1.75 -10.54 -1.07
C ILE A 161 1.39 -11.99 -0.78
N GLY A 162 1.55 -12.42 0.47
CA GLY A 162 1.22 -13.79 0.89
C GLY A 162 -0.24 -14.13 0.70
N GLY A 163 -1.14 -13.23 1.07
CA GLY A 163 -2.56 -13.37 0.84
C GLY A 163 -2.91 -13.48 -0.64
N ALA A 164 -2.34 -12.62 -1.48
CA ALA A 164 -2.55 -12.68 -2.93
C ALA A 164 -2.06 -14.01 -3.55
N TYR A 165 -0.91 -14.51 -3.08
CA TYR A 165 -0.40 -15.82 -3.50
C TYR A 165 -1.37 -16.97 -3.22
N MET A 166 -2.10 -16.92 -2.11
CA MET A 166 -3.11 -17.96 -1.79
C MET A 166 -4.23 -18.02 -2.83
N PHE A 167 -4.54 -16.89 -3.47
CA PHE A 167 -5.50 -16.79 -4.58
C PHE A 167 -4.85 -16.98 -5.97
N GLY A 168 -3.57 -17.33 -6.03
CA GLY A 168 -2.83 -17.49 -7.27
C GLY A 168 -2.47 -16.17 -7.96
N ILE A 169 -2.64 -15.04 -7.27
CA ILE A 169 -2.32 -13.70 -7.77
C ILE A 169 -0.91 -13.32 -7.30
N LYS A 170 -0.09 -12.87 -8.23
CA LYS A 170 1.27 -12.41 -7.93
C LYS A 170 1.28 -10.90 -7.87
N LEU A 171 1.62 -10.35 -6.72
CA LEU A 171 1.90 -8.92 -6.53
C LEU A 171 3.39 -8.65 -6.65
N SER A 172 3.73 -7.43 -7.07
CA SER A 172 5.11 -6.98 -7.20
C SER A 172 5.75 -6.81 -5.81
N PRO A 173 7.00 -7.22 -5.61
CA PRO A 173 7.69 -6.97 -4.34
C PRO A 173 8.04 -5.49 -4.21
N ASN A 174 7.67 -4.85 -3.08
CA ASN A 174 8.06 -3.47 -2.80
C ASN A 174 9.53 -3.32 -2.40
N PHE A 175 10.15 -4.41 -1.93
CA PHE A 175 11.53 -4.41 -1.45
C PHE A 175 12.33 -5.48 -2.17
N ASN A 176 13.52 -5.11 -2.68
CA ASN A 176 14.48 -6.07 -3.17
C ASN A 176 15.06 -6.86 -1.97
N ARG A 177 14.99 -8.18 -2.08
CA ARG A 177 15.54 -9.13 -1.10
C ARG A 177 16.82 -9.73 -1.63
#